data_b1869437defce7d4a98674017653aba3
#
_entry.id   b1869437defce7d4a98674017653aba3
#
_cell.length_a   1.000
_cell.length_b   1.000
_cell.length_c   1.000
_cell.angle_alpha   90.00
_cell.angle_beta   90.00
_cell.angle_gamma   90.00
#
_symmetry.space_group_name_H-M   'P 1'
#
loop_
_entity.id
_entity.type
_entity.pdbx_description
1 polymer ?
#
loop_
_entity_poly.entity_id
_entity_poly.type
_entity_poly.pdbx_seq_one_letter_code
_entity_poly.pdbx_strand_id
1 'polypeptide(L)'
;GQGPTEIAVIGSIAWNEKEHDLYVTDNGQRKILRYNLDSLLNDSLYAPTVKLKFGNVPFPDDYYYINDTLSYGSFVETSISSFKQTSGKWNMITGEAELIDYVHPADKKKRVAFAVSPRYNTLVECNRRFDLISLYNLDGELQCNVYGPNWDKNGDGKEHFVDAAICGDKIVVSYTGEDWNHNDGARILHVFNITGDYLKTLDIGRRINDLCYDEENKRIIMNLDDEYQFAYLDLEKYISN
;
A
#
# COMPACT_ATOMS: atom_id res chain seq x y z
N GLY A 1 19.39 -13.77 1.18
CA GLY A 1 20.64 -14.09 0.50
C GLY A 1 21.27 -12.89 -0.20
N GLN A 2 22.47 -13.08 -0.72
CA GLN A 2 23.21 -12.01 -1.40
C GLN A 2 23.50 -12.34 -2.87
N GLY A 3 23.02 -13.48 -3.35
CA GLY A 3 23.13 -13.87 -4.75
C GLY A 3 22.26 -13.00 -5.68
N PRO A 4 22.55 -12.99 -6.99
CA PRO A 4 21.84 -12.14 -7.94
C PRO A 4 20.36 -12.49 -8.07
N THR A 5 19.98 -13.73 -7.78
CA THR A 5 18.60 -14.25 -7.83
C THR A 5 17.98 -14.49 -6.45
N GLU A 6 18.72 -14.20 -5.38
CA GLU A 6 18.24 -14.30 -4.01
C GLU A 6 17.64 -12.97 -3.55
N ILE A 7 16.69 -13.03 -2.62
CA ILE A 7 16.06 -11.87 -1.99
C ILE A 7 16.73 -11.65 -0.65
N ALA A 8 17.25 -10.45 -0.44
CA ALA A 8 17.86 -10.06 0.83
C ALA A 8 16.78 -9.54 1.82
N VAL A 9 15.89 -8.67 1.36
CA VAL A 9 14.78 -8.14 2.15
C VAL A 9 13.57 -8.05 1.22
N ILE A 10 12.58 -8.90 1.45
CA ILE A 10 11.35 -8.88 0.66
C ILE A 10 10.59 -7.57 0.90
N GLY A 11 10.15 -6.96 -0.16
CA GLY A 11 9.27 -5.80 -0.17
C GLY A 11 7.92 -6.14 -0.83
N SER A 12 7.40 -5.22 -1.61
CA SER A 12 6.13 -5.36 -2.30
C SER A 12 6.14 -6.48 -3.34
N ILE A 13 4.97 -7.06 -3.56
CA ILE A 13 4.71 -8.09 -4.56
C ILE A 13 3.63 -7.58 -5.51
N ALA A 14 3.85 -7.74 -6.83
CA ALA A 14 2.88 -7.39 -7.83
C ALA A 14 2.67 -8.54 -8.83
N TRP A 15 1.47 -8.61 -9.38
CA TRP A 15 1.04 -9.64 -10.31
C TRP A 15 0.77 -9.08 -11.69
N ASN A 16 1.36 -9.69 -12.71
CA ASN A 16 1.06 -9.47 -14.11
C ASN A 16 0.28 -10.68 -14.64
N GLU A 17 -1.03 -10.58 -14.65
CA GLU A 17 -1.92 -11.67 -15.04
C GLU A 17 -1.68 -12.13 -16.48
N LYS A 18 -1.44 -11.20 -17.39
CA LYS A 18 -1.27 -11.49 -18.81
C LYS A 18 -0.07 -12.39 -19.11
N GLU A 19 1.03 -12.17 -18.41
CA GLU A 19 2.30 -12.88 -18.64
C GLU A 19 2.53 -13.99 -17.60
N HIS A 20 1.62 -14.17 -16.64
CA HIS A 20 1.76 -15.04 -15.47
C HIS A 20 3.05 -14.76 -14.68
N ASP A 21 3.40 -13.49 -14.56
CA ASP A 21 4.62 -13.06 -13.89
C ASP A 21 4.33 -12.49 -12.50
N LEU A 22 5.10 -12.94 -11.53
CA LEU A 22 5.14 -12.34 -10.20
C LEU A 22 6.38 -11.44 -10.11
N TYR A 23 6.17 -10.19 -9.80
CA TYR A 23 7.23 -9.24 -9.51
C TYR A 23 7.44 -9.14 -8.01
N VAL A 24 8.67 -9.37 -7.56
CA VAL A 24 9.02 -9.32 -6.13
C VAL A 24 10.10 -8.27 -5.95
N THR A 25 9.82 -7.28 -5.13
CA THR A 25 10.76 -6.24 -4.77
C THR A 25 11.73 -6.74 -3.72
N ASP A 26 13.01 -6.55 -3.94
CA ASP A 26 14.08 -6.75 -2.96
C ASP A 26 14.57 -5.39 -2.46
N ASN A 27 14.07 -4.96 -1.30
CA ASN A 27 14.43 -3.70 -0.68
C ASN A 27 15.91 -3.65 -0.28
N GLY A 28 16.50 -4.81 0.06
CA GLY A 28 17.90 -4.90 0.46
C GLY A 28 18.89 -4.68 -0.67
N GLN A 29 18.57 -5.16 -1.87
CA GLN A 29 19.41 -5.03 -3.07
C GLN A 29 18.87 -3.99 -4.07
N ARG A 30 17.78 -3.32 -3.76
CA ARG A 30 17.12 -2.31 -4.59
C ARG A 30 16.89 -2.79 -6.02
N LYS A 31 16.24 -3.94 -6.15
CA LYS A 31 15.91 -4.56 -7.43
C LYS A 31 14.50 -5.16 -7.41
N ILE A 32 13.94 -5.39 -8.59
CA ILE A 32 12.74 -6.19 -8.77
C ILE A 32 13.10 -7.46 -9.50
N LEU A 33 12.73 -8.59 -8.93
CA LEU A 33 12.84 -9.90 -9.54
C LEU A 33 11.53 -10.27 -10.21
N ARG A 34 11.63 -10.85 -11.40
CA ARG A 34 10.52 -11.42 -12.15
C ARG A 34 10.55 -12.94 -12.01
N TYR A 35 9.46 -13.50 -11.53
CA TYR A 35 9.20 -14.93 -11.50
C TYR A 35 8.08 -15.24 -12.48
N ASN A 36 8.37 -15.99 -13.54
CA ASN A 36 7.31 -16.55 -14.38
C ASN A 36 6.78 -17.80 -13.69
N LEU A 37 5.51 -17.79 -13.28
CA LEU A 37 4.94 -18.88 -12.47
C LEU A 37 4.84 -20.20 -13.21
N ASP A 38 4.54 -20.16 -14.52
CA ASP A 38 4.47 -21.40 -15.32
C ASP A 38 5.83 -22.10 -15.36
N SER A 39 6.90 -21.33 -15.53
CA SER A 39 8.26 -21.85 -15.51
C SER A 39 8.67 -22.32 -14.12
N LEU A 40 8.37 -21.55 -13.08
CA LEU A 40 8.69 -21.87 -11.68
C LEU A 40 8.04 -23.18 -11.23
N LEU A 41 6.80 -23.44 -11.66
CA LEU A 41 6.05 -24.66 -11.26
C LEU A 41 6.48 -25.90 -12.06
N ASN A 42 7.10 -25.74 -13.23
CA ASN A 42 7.44 -26.84 -14.12
C ASN A 42 8.95 -27.14 -14.19
N ASP A 43 9.82 -26.26 -13.71
CA ASP A 43 11.27 -26.43 -13.75
C ASP A 43 11.90 -26.23 -12.38
N SER A 44 12.40 -27.30 -11.80
CA SER A 44 13.07 -27.27 -10.48
C SER A 44 14.41 -26.51 -10.47
N LEU A 45 14.96 -26.20 -11.64
CA LEU A 45 16.18 -25.40 -11.81
C LEU A 45 15.89 -23.95 -12.19
N TYR A 46 14.60 -23.57 -12.23
CA TYR A 46 14.19 -22.21 -12.56
C TYR A 46 14.86 -21.21 -11.65
N ALA A 47 15.34 -20.12 -12.26
CA ALA A 47 15.85 -18.96 -11.54
C ALA A 47 15.14 -17.68 -12.02
N PRO A 48 14.73 -16.78 -11.13
CA PRO A 48 14.11 -15.52 -11.51
C PRO A 48 15.10 -14.64 -12.28
N THR A 49 14.55 -13.73 -13.08
CA THR A 49 15.35 -12.71 -13.77
C THR A 49 15.23 -11.36 -13.06
N VAL A 50 16.24 -10.51 -13.22
CA VAL A 50 16.15 -9.14 -12.74
C VAL A 50 15.32 -8.32 -13.74
N LYS A 51 14.14 -7.85 -13.32
CA LYS A 51 13.27 -7.00 -14.14
C LYS A 51 13.79 -5.57 -14.18
N LEU A 52 14.16 -5.03 -13.00
CA LEU A 52 14.68 -3.68 -12.85
C LEU A 52 15.67 -3.64 -11.68
N LYS A 53 16.73 -2.86 -11.84
CA LYS A 53 17.68 -2.55 -10.77
C LYS A 53 17.73 -1.03 -10.59
N PHE A 54 17.44 -0.58 -9.38
CA PHE A 54 17.41 0.83 -9.07
C PHE A 54 18.79 1.35 -8.72
N GLY A 55 19.17 2.43 -9.41
CA GLY A 55 20.36 3.23 -9.06
C GLY A 55 20.01 4.30 -8.01
N ASN A 56 20.23 5.56 -8.37
CA ASN A 56 19.94 6.74 -7.52
C ASN A 56 18.53 7.33 -7.74
N VAL A 57 17.63 6.59 -8.36
CA VAL A 57 16.23 7.00 -8.57
C VAL A 57 15.38 6.66 -7.36
N PRO A 58 14.22 7.31 -7.16
CA PRO A 58 13.26 6.93 -6.14
C PRO A 58 12.94 5.43 -6.20
N PHE A 59 12.86 4.80 -5.03
CA PHE A 59 12.61 3.37 -4.92
C PHE A 59 11.20 3.14 -4.38
N PRO A 60 10.37 2.31 -5.04
CA PRO A 60 9.04 2.01 -4.53
C PRO A 60 9.14 1.14 -3.28
N ASP A 61 8.50 1.60 -2.21
CA ASP A 61 8.29 0.82 -1.00
C ASP A 61 7.13 -0.16 -1.21
N ASP A 62 6.07 0.34 -1.84
CA ASP A 62 4.92 -0.43 -2.26
C ASP A 62 4.37 0.12 -3.59
N TYR A 63 3.70 -0.73 -4.40
CA TYR A 63 3.16 -0.29 -5.68
C TYR A 63 1.99 -1.14 -6.18
N TYR A 64 1.10 -0.48 -6.92
CA TYR A 64 0.00 -1.07 -7.67
C TYR A 64 0.39 -1.18 -9.15
N TYR A 65 0.59 -2.40 -9.63
CA TYR A 65 0.99 -2.68 -11.01
C TYR A 65 -0.21 -2.60 -11.97
N ILE A 66 -0.10 -1.85 -13.04
CA ILE A 66 -1.04 -1.83 -14.16
C ILE A 66 -0.40 -2.47 -15.39
N ASN A 67 0.77 -1.96 -15.76
CA ASN A 67 1.62 -2.49 -16.81
C ASN A 67 3.05 -1.96 -16.66
N ASP A 68 3.96 -2.41 -17.50
CA ASP A 68 5.38 -2.06 -17.41
C ASP A 68 5.69 -0.56 -17.54
N THR A 69 4.83 0.20 -18.22
CA THR A 69 5.02 1.65 -18.44
C THR A 69 4.19 2.52 -17.51
N LEU A 70 3.23 1.94 -16.81
CA LEU A 70 2.36 2.65 -15.88
C LEU A 70 2.04 1.76 -14.67
N SER A 71 2.49 2.20 -13.52
CA SER A 71 2.13 1.71 -12.21
C SER A 71 1.99 2.90 -11.26
N TYR A 72 1.42 2.71 -10.10
CA TYR A 72 1.37 3.70 -9.04
C TYR A 72 2.12 3.15 -7.85
N GLY A 73 2.89 3.97 -7.16
CA GLY A 73 3.68 3.51 -6.03
C GLY A 73 3.82 4.55 -4.94
N SER A 74 4.21 4.09 -3.78
CA SER A 74 4.70 4.87 -2.66
C SER A 74 6.23 4.80 -2.66
N PHE A 75 6.89 5.95 -2.73
CA PHE A 75 8.34 6.06 -2.88
C PHE A 75 8.97 6.62 -1.61
N VAL A 76 10.06 5.99 -1.19
CA VAL A 76 10.82 6.41 -0.03
C VAL A 76 11.96 7.33 -0.45
N GLU A 77 11.93 8.54 0.07
CA GLU A 77 13.03 9.50 0.01
C GLU A 77 13.74 9.53 1.36
N THR A 78 15.01 9.17 1.38
CA THR A 78 15.83 9.19 2.59
C THR A 78 16.93 10.23 2.48
N SER A 79 17.13 10.98 3.56
CA SER A 79 18.32 11.82 3.76
C SER A 79 18.95 11.48 5.10
N ILE A 80 20.11 12.09 5.40
CA ILE A 80 20.85 11.84 6.67
C ILE A 80 19.95 12.04 7.91
N SER A 81 18.93 12.90 7.82
CA SER A 81 18.08 13.26 8.97
C SER A 81 16.59 13.14 8.71
N SER A 82 16.17 12.70 7.53
CA SER A 82 14.75 12.65 7.17
C SER A 82 14.39 11.39 6.38
N PHE A 83 13.17 10.98 6.60
CA PHE A 83 12.46 9.95 5.85
C PHE A 83 11.13 10.55 5.41
N LYS A 84 10.79 10.42 4.15
CA LYS A 84 9.52 10.86 3.59
C LYS A 84 9.04 9.82 2.58
N GLN A 85 7.75 9.53 2.60
CA GLN A 85 7.08 8.78 1.54
C GLN A 85 6.25 9.73 0.68
N THR A 86 6.22 9.49 -0.62
CA THR A 86 5.41 10.26 -1.58
C THR A 86 4.87 9.29 -2.61
N SER A 87 3.58 9.34 -2.88
CA SER A 87 2.98 8.51 -3.92
C SER A 87 3.13 9.16 -5.30
N GLY A 88 3.03 8.35 -6.35
CA GLY A 88 3.11 8.86 -7.72
C GLY A 88 2.99 7.80 -8.78
N LYS A 89 3.03 8.23 -10.04
CA LYS A 89 3.12 7.37 -11.21
C LYS A 89 4.52 6.81 -11.37
N TRP A 90 4.62 5.63 -11.92
CA TRP A 90 5.90 4.98 -12.07
C TRP A 90 5.98 4.12 -13.35
N ASN A 91 7.13 4.18 -13.99
CA ASN A 91 7.48 3.38 -15.16
C ASN A 91 8.49 2.30 -14.76
N MET A 92 8.07 1.04 -14.80
CA MET A 92 8.91 -0.09 -14.39
C MET A 92 10.04 -0.38 -15.40
N ILE A 93 9.94 0.07 -16.65
CA ILE A 93 11.01 -0.13 -17.65
C ILE A 93 12.17 0.82 -17.41
N THR A 94 11.85 2.13 -17.18
CA THR A 94 12.88 3.18 -17.04
C THR A 94 13.29 3.42 -15.59
N GLY A 95 12.42 3.07 -14.63
CA GLY A 95 12.57 3.41 -13.22
C GLY A 95 12.19 4.86 -12.89
N GLU A 96 11.67 5.62 -13.87
CA GLU A 96 11.26 7.00 -13.66
C GLU A 96 9.93 7.08 -12.91
N ALA A 97 9.85 8.01 -11.98
CA ALA A 97 8.65 8.29 -11.20
C ALA A 97 8.25 9.76 -11.32
N GLU A 98 6.95 10.00 -11.44
CA GLU A 98 6.31 11.32 -11.35
C GLU A 98 5.55 11.38 -10.03
N LEU A 99 6.13 12.08 -9.06
CA LEU A 99 5.64 12.11 -7.69
C LEU A 99 4.58 13.19 -7.49
N ILE A 100 3.65 12.95 -6.56
CA ILE A 100 2.64 13.94 -6.16
C ILE A 100 3.33 15.07 -5.38
N ASP A 101 3.17 16.29 -5.85
CA ASP A 101 3.80 17.47 -5.25
C ASP A 101 3.12 17.93 -3.95
N TYR A 102 1.85 17.58 -3.75
CA TYR A 102 1.11 18.03 -2.58
C TYR A 102 1.67 17.41 -1.29
N VAL A 103 1.95 18.29 -0.35
CA VAL A 103 2.30 17.91 1.04
C VAL A 103 1.39 18.70 1.98
N HIS A 104 0.67 17.98 2.84
CA HIS A 104 -0.13 18.64 3.87
C HIS A 104 0.75 19.47 4.80
N PRO A 105 0.41 20.74 5.10
CA PRO A 105 1.27 21.65 5.88
C PRO A 105 1.70 21.13 7.26
N ALA A 106 0.88 20.29 7.90
CA ALA A 106 1.18 19.70 9.19
C ALA A 106 2.20 18.54 9.09
N ASP A 107 2.40 17.93 7.92
CA ASP A 107 3.16 16.69 7.77
C ASP A 107 4.45 16.85 6.96
N LYS A 108 5.54 17.16 7.66
CA LYS A 108 6.87 17.29 7.05
C LYS A 108 7.64 15.96 6.94
N LYS A 109 7.18 14.90 7.63
CA LYS A 109 7.80 13.57 7.65
C LYS A 109 6.76 12.53 7.25
N LYS A 110 6.20 12.72 6.09
CA LYS A 110 5.10 11.92 5.56
C LYS A 110 5.43 10.42 5.58
N ARG A 111 4.53 9.64 6.18
CA ARG A 111 4.47 8.18 6.10
C ARG A 111 3.04 7.80 5.79
N VAL A 112 2.85 7.01 4.75
CA VAL A 112 1.51 6.67 4.27
C VAL A 112 1.39 5.18 3.99
N ALA A 113 0.19 4.64 4.22
CA ALA A 113 -0.35 3.53 3.49
C ALA A 113 -1.08 4.09 2.27
N PHE A 114 -1.08 3.40 1.14
CA PHE A 114 -1.74 3.91 -0.05
C PHE A 114 -2.59 2.83 -0.73
N ALA A 115 -3.62 3.27 -1.45
CA ALA A 115 -4.44 2.41 -2.28
C ALA A 115 -4.77 3.12 -3.59
N VAL A 116 -4.95 2.34 -4.66
CA VAL A 116 -5.21 2.86 -6.00
C VAL A 116 -6.36 2.14 -6.66
N SER A 117 -7.22 2.88 -7.35
CA SER A 117 -8.24 2.31 -8.23
C SER A 117 -8.28 3.04 -9.58
N PRO A 118 -7.78 2.41 -10.64
CA PRO A 118 -7.94 2.94 -11.99
C PRO A 118 -9.39 3.13 -12.40
N ARG A 119 -10.26 2.23 -11.95
CA ARG A 119 -11.70 2.26 -12.24
C ARG A 119 -12.38 3.54 -11.76
N TYR A 120 -11.98 4.03 -10.59
CA TYR A 120 -12.58 5.22 -9.97
C TYR A 120 -11.70 6.47 -10.12
N ASN A 121 -10.60 6.38 -10.89
CA ASN A 121 -9.64 7.47 -11.04
C ASN A 121 -9.19 8.03 -9.68
N THR A 122 -8.87 7.13 -8.73
CA THR A 122 -8.62 7.50 -7.34
C THR A 122 -7.33 6.89 -6.82
N LEU A 123 -6.52 7.70 -6.16
CA LEU A 123 -5.40 7.33 -5.32
C LEU A 123 -5.66 7.88 -3.92
N VAL A 124 -5.46 7.02 -2.92
CA VAL A 124 -5.68 7.34 -1.51
C VAL A 124 -4.36 7.24 -0.76
N GLU A 125 -4.03 8.25 0.02
CA GLU A 125 -2.94 8.23 1.01
C GLU A 125 -3.52 8.31 2.42
N CYS A 126 -3.29 7.30 3.22
CA CYS A 126 -3.67 7.26 4.63
C CYS A 126 -2.43 7.55 5.47
N ASN A 127 -2.43 8.67 6.18
CA ASN A 127 -1.26 9.11 6.93
C ASN A 127 -1.06 8.26 8.21
N ARG A 128 0.12 7.68 8.38
CA ARG A 128 0.42 6.85 9.56
C ARG A 128 0.59 7.67 10.83
N ARG A 129 0.94 8.94 10.73
CA ARG A 129 1.29 9.82 11.87
C ARG A 129 0.17 10.79 12.24
N PHE A 130 -0.77 11.01 11.36
CA PHE A 130 -1.90 11.91 11.54
C PHE A 130 -3.20 11.19 11.19
N ASP A 131 -4.25 11.57 11.86
CA ASP A 131 -5.61 11.10 11.59
C ASP A 131 -6.16 11.82 10.34
N LEU A 132 -5.51 11.53 9.21
CA LEU A 132 -5.66 12.24 7.94
C LEU A 132 -5.59 11.26 6.76
N ILE A 133 -6.57 11.34 5.89
CA ILE A 133 -6.58 10.66 4.59
C ILE A 133 -6.63 11.72 3.50
N SER A 134 -5.78 11.62 2.50
CA SER A 134 -5.79 12.49 1.32
C SER A 134 -6.21 11.70 0.09
N LEU A 135 -7.19 12.20 -0.64
CA LEU A 135 -7.68 11.60 -1.88
C LEU A 135 -7.20 12.43 -3.07
N TYR A 136 -6.67 11.74 -4.07
CA TYR A 136 -6.18 12.33 -5.33
C TYR A 136 -6.85 11.65 -6.52
N ASN A 137 -6.93 12.36 -7.63
CA ASN A 137 -7.11 11.68 -8.91
C ASN A 137 -5.79 11.03 -9.36
N LEU A 138 -5.84 10.21 -10.40
CA LEU A 138 -4.65 9.52 -10.90
C LEU A 138 -3.64 10.43 -11.60
N ASP A 139 -3.96 11.69 -11.81
CA ASP A 139 -3.01 12.72 -12.28
C ASP A 139 -2.29 13.42 -11.12
N GLY A 140 -2.55 12.99 -9.87
CA GLY A 140 -1.90 13.52 -8.68
C GLY A 140 -2.53 14.81 -8.13
N GLU A 141 -3.69 15.22 -8.64
CA GLU A 141 -4.40 16.40 -8.16
C GLU A 141 -5.22 16.05 -6.92
N LEU A 142 -5.00 16.80 -5.84
CA LEU A 142 -5.74 16.64 -4.59
C LEU A 142 -7.23 16.91 -4.81
N GLN A 143 -8.07 15.96 -4.45
CA GLN A 143 -9.52 16.09 -4.50
C GLN A 143 -10.08 16.56 -3.14
N CYS A 144 -9.68 15.89 -2.06
CA CYS A 144 -10.04 16.31 -0.71
C CYS A 144 -9.09 15.73 0.34
N ASN A 145 -9.14 16.32 1.54
CA ASN A 145 -8.59 15.77 2.77
C ASN A 145 -9.73 15.37 3.70
N VAL A 146 -9.66 14.15 4.23
CA VAL A 146 -10.58 13.64 5.25
C VAL A 146 -9.84 13.67 6.59
N TYR A 147 -10.39 14.40 7.53
CA TYR A 147 -9.79 14.61 8.84
C TYR A 147 -10.54 13.79 9.90
N GLY A 148 -9.82 12.96 10.62
CA GLY A 148 -10.36 12.31 11.78
C GLY A 148 -10.40 13.25 13.00
N PRO A 149 -11.01 12.82 14.10
CA PRO A 149 -11.25 13.69 15.27
C PRO A 149 -9.97 14.13 15.99
N ASN A 150 -8.83 13.51 15.70
CA ASN A 150 -7.55 13.79 16.34
C ASN A 150 -6.47 14.32 15.36
N TRP A 151 -6.85 14.77 14.19
CA TRP A 151 -5.94 15.14 13.13
C TRP A 151 -4.99 16.30 13.46
N ASP A 152 -5.43 17.25 14.33
CA ASP A 152 -4.69 18.44 14.72
C ASP A 152 -3.72 18.21 15.90
N LYS A 153 -3.75 17.03 16.49
CA LYS A 153 -2.81 16.63 17.53
C LYS A 153 -1.49 16.22 16.89
N ASN A 154 -0.67 17.22 16.62
CA ASN A 154 0.64 17.10 15.98
C ASN A 154 1.48 15.99 16.58
N GLY A 155 1.64 14.89 15.81
CA GLY A 155 2.65 13.88 16.09
C GLY A 155 2.66 13.45 17.55
N ASP A 156 1.49 13.17 18.09
CA ASP A 156 1.28 12.76 19.48
C ASP A 156 1.95 11.42 19.85
N GLY A 157 2.80 10.90 18.95
CA GLY A 157 3.48 9.63 19.12
C GLY A 157 2.61 8.42 18.76
N LYS A 158 1.45 8.63 18.15
CA LYS A 158 0.54 7.57 17.74
C LYS A 158 0.74 7.15 16.30
N GLU A 159 0.44 5.90 16.01
CA GLU A 159 0.16 5.40 14.69
C GLU A 159 -1.35 5.42 14.44
N HIS A 160 -1.78 5.91 13.28
CA HIS A 160 -3.18 5.99 12.94
C HIS A 160 -3.55 4.91 11.94
N PHE A 161 -3.12 5.02 10.71
CA PHE A 161 -3.45 4.07 9.64
C PHE A 161 -2.27 3.13 9.37
N VAL A 162 -2.56 1.84 9.20
CA VAL A 162 -1.54 0.81 8.94
C VAL A 162 -1.54 0.42 7.48
N ASP A 163 -2.73 0.13 6.92
CA ASP A 163 -2.88 -0.29 5.54
C ASP A 163 -4.21 0.20 4.95
N ALA A 164 -4.34 0.19 3.62
CA ALA A 164 -5.51 0.67 2.89
C ALA A 164 -5.80 -0.16 1.64
N ALA A 165 -7.08 -0.35 1.32
CA ALA A 165 -7.52 -0.95 0.07
C ALA A 165 -8.75 -0.22 -0.48
N ILE A 166 -8.88 -0.18 -1.83
CA ILE A 166 -10.12 0.25 -2.48
C ILE A 166 -10.91 -1.00 -2.86
N CYS A 167 -12.08 -1.15 -2.23
CA CYS A 167 -12.95 -2.32 -2.29
C CYS A 167 -14.22 -1.95 -3.05
N GLY A 168 -14.25 -2.17 -4.38
CA GLY A 168 -15.31 -1.63 -5.22
C GLY A 168 -15.33 -0.10 -5.14
N ASP A 169 -16.49 0.46 -4.79
CA ASP A 169 -16.69 1.92 -4.60
C ASP A 169 -16.42 2.42 -3.18
N LYS A 170 -15.66 1.65 -2.39
CA LYS A 170 -15.37 1.96 -1.00
C LYS A 170 -13.87 1.95 -0.73
N ILE A 171 -13.46 2.84 0.17
CA ILE A 171 -12.11 2.89 0.74
C ILE A 171 -12.19 2.22 2.09
N VAL A 172 -11.36 1.21 2.32
CA VAL A 172 -11.24 0.51 3.59
C VAL A 172 -9.83 0.70 4.12
N VAL A 173 -9.72 1.16 5.34
CA VAL A 173 -8.42 1.44 5.98
C VAL A 173 -8.33 0.74 7.32
N SER A 174 -7.22 0.10 7.59
CA SER A 174 -6.95 -0.47 8.90
C SER A 174 -6.37 0.61 9.83
N TYR A 175 -6.91 0.68 11.04
CA TYR A 175 -6.66 1.76 11.98
C TYR A 175 -6.29 1.21 13.36
N THR A 176 -5.31 1.83 14.00
CA THR A 176 -4.91 1.51 15.37
C THR A 176 -5.18 2.67 16.34
N GLY A 177 -4.70 3.87 16.08
CA GLY A 177 -4.80 5.03 17.01
C GLY A 177 -3.99 4.87 18.28
N GLU A 178 -3.05 3.91 18.33
CA GLU A 178 -2.24 3.57 19.52
C GLU A 178 -0.85 4.22 19.48
N ASP A 179 -0.21 4.28 20.64
CA ASP A 179 1.16 4.79 20.76
C ASP A 179 2.15 3.89 20.00
N TRP A 180 3.09 4.47 19.28
CA TRP A 180 4.11 3.76 18.52
C TRP A 180 4.91 2.72 19.33
N ASN A 181 5.12 2.99 20.62
CA ASN A 181 5.90 2.12 21.50
C ASN A 181 5.07 0.98 22.09
N HIS A 182 3.75 1.08 22.04
CA HIS A 182 2.81 0.13 22.64
C HIS A 182 1.74 -0.32 21.61
N ASN A 183 2.08 -0.26 20.33
CA ASN A 183 1.14 -0.58 19.27
C ASN A 183 0.97 -2.09 19.12
N ASP A 184 -0.22 -2.56 19.46
CA ASP A 184 -0.64 -3.94 19.25
C ASP A 184 -1.15 -4.21 17.81
N GLY A 185 -1.01 -3.25 16.90
CA GLY A 185 -1.47 -3.31 15.53
C GLY A 185 -2.92 -2.91 15.32
N ALA A 186 -3.29 -2.74 14.06
CA ALA A 186 -4.65 -2.35 13.71
C ALA A 186 -5.65 -3.46 14.02
N ARG A 187 -6.78 -3.12 14.64
CA ARG A 187 -7.91 -4.04 14.90
C ARG A 187 -9.22 -3.53 14.37
N ILE A 188 -9.22 -2.30 13.89
CA ILE A 188 -10.39 -1.58 13.42
C ILE A 188 -10.26 -1.35 11.91
N LEU A 189 -11.35 -1.49 11.19
CA LEU A 189 -11.49 -1.03 9.82
C LEU A 189 -12.41 0.19 9.80
N HIS A 190 -11.94 1.31 9.28
CA HIS A 190 -12.79 2.42 8.88
C HIS A 190 -13.15 2.29 7.42
N VAL A 191 -14.43 2.48 7.11
CA VAL A 191 -14.96 2.38 5.75
C VAL A 191 -15.49 3.74 5.34
N PHE A 192 -15.05 4.18 4.16
CA PHE A 192 -15.48 5.41 3.52
C PHE A 192 -16.05 5.08 2.13
N ASN A 193 -16.88 5.95 1.57
CA ASN A 193 -17.16 5.87 0.15
C ASN A 193 -15.96 6.40 -0.66
N ILE A 194 -16.02 6.25 -1.99
CA ILE A 194 -14.91 6.65 -2.88
C ILE A 194 -14.67 8.17 -2.90
N THR A 195 -15.61 8.98 -2.41
CA THR A 195 -15.50 10.44 -2.30
C THR A 195 -14.98 10.90 -0.93
N GLY A 196 -14.73 9.96 -0.01
CA GLY A 196 -14.16 10.24 1.31
C GLY A 196 -15.18 10.43 2.43
N ASP A 197 -16.49 10.24 2.18
CA ASP A 197 -17.48 10.31 3.25
C ASP A 197 -17.39 9.05 4.11
N TYR A 198 -17.34 9.24 5.42
CA TYR A 198 -17.33 8.14 6.38
C TYR A 198 -18.65 7.36 6.35
N LEU A 199 -18.55 6.05 6.29
CA LEU A 199 -19.71 5.14 6.27
C LEU A 199 -19.82 4.36 7.57
N LYS A 200 -18.75 3.68 7.99
CA LYS A 200 -18.81 2.76 9.13
C LYS A 200 -17.45 2.46 9.74
N THR A 201 -17.46 2.05 11.00
CA THR A 201 -16.34 1.40 11.68
C THR A 201 -16.69 -0.05 11.97
N LEU A 202 -15.77 -0.95 11.67
CA LEU A 202 -15.87 -2.38 11.97
C LEU A 202 -14.75 -2.75 12.94
N ASP A 203 -15.11 -3.29 14.08
CA ASP A 203 -14.15 -3.87 15.03
C ASP A 203 -13.94 -5.35 14.65
N ILE A 204 -12.74 -5.69 14.23
CA ILE A 204 -12.36 -7.04 13.84
C ILE A 204 -11.93 -7.87 15.05
N GLY A 205 -11.51 -7.20 16.13
CA GLY A 205 -11.05 -7.83 17.37
C GLY A 205 -9.75 -8.61 17.23
N ARG A 206 -9.12 -8.62 16.05
CA ARG A 206 -7.87 -9.30 15.73
C ARG A 206 -6.89 -8.33 15.09
N ARG A 207 -5.59 -8.57 15.31
CA ARG A 207 -4.54 -7.75 14.73
C ARG A 207 -4.44 -7.98 13.23
N ILE A 208 -4.56 -6.92 12.45
CA ILE A 208 -4.46 -6.90 11.00
C ILE A 208 -3.10 -6.32 10.63
N ASN A 209 -2.28 -7.08 9.91
CA ASN A 209 -1.00 -6.59 9.36
C ASN A 209 -1.20 -5.93 8.01
N ASP A 210 -1.90 -6.62 7.11
CA ASP A 210 -2.15 -6.17 5.75
C ASP A 210 -3.57 -6.52 5.34
N LEU A 211 -4.09 -5.84 4.32
CA LEU A 211 -5.38 -6.15 3.74
C LEU A 211 -5.35 -5.99 2.21
N CYS A 212 -6.13 -6.80 1.53
CA CYS A 212 -6.34 -6.66 0.10
C CYS A 212 -7.78 -6.97 -0.26
N TYR A 213 -8.21 -6.54 -1.45
CA TYR A 213 -9.55 -6.78 -1.96
C TYR A 213 -9.55 -7.89 -3.00
N ASP A 214 -10.34 -8.93 -2.75
CA ASP A 214 -10.69 -9.97 -3.70
C ASP A 214 -11.94 -9.49 -4.48
N GLU A 215 -11.70 -8.94 -5.67
CA GLU A 215 -12.75 -8.34 -6.49
C GLU A 215 -13.74 -9.40 -7.02
N GLU A 216 -13.27 -10.61 -7.31
CA GLU A 216 -14.09 -11.71 -7.82
C GLU A 216 -15.13 -12.16 -6.78
N ASN A 217 -14.72 -12.33 -5.54
CA ASN A 217 -15.57 -12.76 -4.44
C ASN A 217 -16.11 -11.59 -3.59
N LYS A 218 -15.77 -10.35 -3.92
CA LYS A 218 -16.21 -9.11 -3.24
C LYS A 218 -15.95 -9.11 -1.74
N ARG A 219 -14.78 -9.55 -1.34
CA ARG A 219 -14.40 -9.69 0.06
C ARG A 219 -13.03 -9.06 0.32
N ILE A 220 -12.84 -8.60 1.54
CA ILE A 220 -11.53 -8.18 2.04
C ILE A 220 -10.82 -9.42 2.59
N ILE A 221 -9.62 -9.66 2.14
CA ILE A 221 -8.69 -10.64 2.73
C ILE A 221 -7.76 -9.88 3.65
N MET A 222 -7.58 -10.39 4.86
CA MET A 222 -6.72 -9.81 5.89
C MET A 222 -5.63 -10.80 6.25
N ASN A 223 -4.38 -10.33 6.31
CA ASN A 223 -3.29 -11.02 6.96
C ASN A 223 -3.34 -10.69 8.45
N LEU A 224 -3.43 -11.71 9.30
CA LEU A 224 -3.54 -11.56 10.75
C LEU A 224 -2.24 -11.96 11.45
N ASP A 225 -1.92 -11.27 12.54
CA ASP A 225 -0.78 -11.61 13.40
C ASP A 225 -1.24 -12.50 14.57
N ASP A 226 -1.79 -13.66 14.25
CA ASP A 226 -2.20 -14.67 15.24
C ASP A 226 -2.10 -16.10 14.66
N GLU A 227 -2.67 -17.08 15.36
CA GLU A 227 -2.72 -18.47 14.90
C GLU A 227 -3.48 -18.68 13.57
N TYR A 228 -4.39 -17.77 13.24
CA TYR A 228 -5.10 -17.73 11.96
C TYR A 228 -4.41 -16.69 11.07
N GLN A 229 -3.48 -17.13 10.24
CA GLN A 229 -2.67 -16.24 9.40
C GLN A 229 -3.51 -15.41 8.42
N PHE A 230 -4.65 -15.94 7.97
CA PHE A 230 -5.54 -15.27 7.03
C PHE A 230 -7.00 -15.36 7.47
N ALA A 231 -7.73 -14.27 7.26
CA ALA A 231 -9.18 -14.23 7.37
C ALA A 231 -9.78 -13.43 6.20
N TYR A 232 -11.07 -13.57 5.98
CA TYR A 232 -11.80 -12.74 5.03
C TYR A 232 -13.06 -12.14 5.64
N LEU A 233 -13.46 -10.99 5.12
CA LEU A 233 -14.67 -10.28 5.48
C LEU A 233 -15.47 -9.99 4.20
N ASP A 234 -16.72 -10.45 4.18
CA ASP A 234 -17.70 -10.10 3.15
C ASP A 234 -18.24 -8.70 3.46
N LEU A 235 -17.67 -7.70 2.79
CA LEU A 235 -17.91 -6.30 3.12
C LEU A 235 -19.38 -5.88 2.93
N GLU A 236 -20.04 -6.40 1.88
CA GLU A 236 -21.43 -6.05 1.57
C GLU A 236 -22.39 -6.43 2.69
N LYS A 237 -22.13 -7.54 3.41
CA LYS A 237 -22.98 -7.95 4.55
C LYS A 237 -22.95 -6.98 5.73
N TYR A 238 -21.89 -6.19 5.85
CA TYR A 238 -21.68 -5.32 7.01
C TYR A 238 -21.91 -3.84 6.71
N ILE A 239 -21.97 -3.45 5.43
CA ILE A 239 -22.16 -2.05 5.01
C ILE A 239 -23.60 -1.80 4.51
N SER A 240 -24.27 -2.82 3.99
CA SER A 240 -25.68 -2.73 3.50
C SER A 240 -26.66 -2.64 4.69
N ASN A 241 -26.67 -1.50 5.39
CA ASN A 241 -27.78 -1.14 6.31
C ASN A 241 -27.83 0.36 6.50
#